data_022d7daad816a84084aaa75b90208dea
#
_entry.id   022d7daad816a84084aaa75b90208dea
#
_cell.length_a   1.000
_cell.length_b   1.000
_cell.length_c   1.000
_cell.angle_alpha   90.00
_cell.angle_beta   90.00
_cell.angle_gamma   90.00
#
_symmetry.space_group_name_H-M   'P 1'
#
loop_
_entity.id
_entity.type
_entity.pdbx_description
1 polymer ?
#
loop_
_entity_poly.entity_id
_entity_poly.type
_entity_poly.pdbx_seq_one_letter_code
_entity_poly.pdbx_strand_id
1 'polypeptide(L)'
;MKYSVDQVNWPEEWPEKPEVTVEVSNDHEALRLQYHVKGEQLRAVTTEDQGPVWEDSCVEFFCQVPGERGYMNFECNCIGAMVGSWRLSRAEEVQPFTADEMGRIERKCTYPREAFEEKDGLYEWTVALRIPLDLIFRGKAPVFPQKLRCNFYKCADKTKRPHFLSWQKIDLPQPNFHCPEFFGEIELG
;
A
#
# COMPACT_ATOMS: atom_id res chain seq x y z
N MET A 1 -1.65 -15.91 -4.07
CA MET A 1 -0.22 -15.87 -3.66
C MET A 1 -0.11 -15.14 -2.33
N LYS A 2 0.88 -15.48 -1.48
CA LYS A 2 1.08 -14.82 -0.18
C LYS A 2 2.52 -14.32 -0.06
N TYR A 3 2.69 -13.09 0.40
CA TYR A 3 3.99 -12.42 0.55
C TYR A 3 4.15 -11.89 1.97
N SER A 4 5.38 -11.91 2.49
CA SER A 4 5.75 -11.27 3.75
C SER A 4 6.34 -9.89 3.48
N VAL A 5 5.86 -8.89 4.21
CA VAL A 5 6.38 -7.51 4.15
C VAL A 5 7.29 -7.35 5.37
N ASP A 6 8.53 -7.81 5.25
CA ASP A 6 9.42 -8.04 6.38
C ASP A 6 10.82 -7.45 6.25
N GLN A 7 11.08 -6.72 5.14
CA GLN A 7 12.35 -6.02 4.96
C GLN A 7 12.35 -4.73 5.78
N VAL A 8 13.15 -4.70 6.85
CA VAL A 8 13.44 -3.48 7.63
C VAL A 8 14.63 -2.80 6.96
N ASN A 9 14.36 -1.84 6.06
CA ASN A 9 15.40 -1.27 5.21
C ASN A 9 16.32 -0.29 5.94
N TRP A 10 15.86 0.32 7.05
CA TRP A 10 16.57 1.34 7.84
C TRP A 10 16.57 1.01 9.33
N PRO A 11 17.17 -0.15 9.75
CA PRO A 11 17.02 -0.69 11.11
C PRO A 11 17.72 0.12 12.20
N GLU A 12 18.71 0.95 11.85
CA GLU A 12 19.43 1.76 12.83
C GLU A 12 18.57 2.88 13.41
N GLU A 13 17.70 3.48 12.58
CA GLU A 13 16.81 4.57 13.00
C GLU A 13 15.37 4.09 13.25
N TRP A 14 14.91 3.09 12.47
CA TRP A 14 13.55 2.55 12.55
C TRP A 14 13.56 1.01 12.65
N PRO A 15 13.89 0.47 13.85
CA PRO A 15 14.04 -0.98 14.05
C PRO A 15 12.71 -1.74 14.19
N GLU A 16 11.58 -1.05 14.35
CA GLU A 16 10.28 -1.68 14.58
C GLU A 16 9.88 -2.58 13.42
N LYS A 17 9.46 -3.79 13.75
CA LYS A 17 9.09 -4.83 12.79
C LYS A 17 7.77 -5.50 13.16
N PRO A 18 6.62 -4.89 12.86
CA PRO A 18 5.35 -5.60 12.94
C PRO A 18 5.34 -6.82 12.00
N GLU A 19 4.55 -7.83 12.34
CA GLU A 19 4.29 -8.95 11.46
C GLU A 19 3.30 -8.53 10.38
N VAL A 20 3.70 -8.60 9.11
CA VAL A 20 2.86 -8.16 7.99
C VAL A 20 2.91 -9.18 6.87
N THR A 21 1.73 -9.62 6.44
CA THR A 21 1.57 -10.43 5.23
C THR A 21 0.51 -9.85 4.33
N VAL A 22 0.64 -10.10 3.03
CA VAL A 22 -0.38 -9.76 2.03
C VAL A 22 -0.68 -10.98 1.15
N GLU A 23 -1.96 -11.30 1.02
CA GLU A 23 -2.46 -12.29 0.07
C GLU A 23 -2.95 -11.57 -1.18
N VAL A 24 -2.49 -12.06 -2.33
CA VAL A 24 -2.75 -11.47 -3.65
C VAL A 24 -3.46 -12.47 -4.54
N SER A 25 -4.57 -12.06 -5.11
CA SER A 25 -5.32 -12.80 -6.14
C SER A 25 -5.97 -11.85 -7.12
N ASN A 26 -6.46 -12.34 -8.23
CA ASN A 26 -7.29 -11.59 -9.16
C ASN A 26 -8.43 -12.44 -9.70
N ASP A 27 -9.45 -11.79 -10.23
CA ASP A 27 -10.61 -12.42 -10.86
C ASP A 27 -10.78 -11.96 -12.33
N HIS A 28 -9.70 -11.48 -12.95
CA HIS A 28 -9.63 -10.89 -14.29
C HIS A 28 -10.38 -9.55 -14.45
N GLU A 29 -11.09 -9.09 -13.43
CA GLU A 29 -11.72 -7.77 -13.37
C GLU A 29 -11.00 -6.86 -12.37
N ALA A 30 -10.52 -7.44 -11.27
CA ALA A 30 -9.88 -6.72 -10.20
C ALA A 30 -8.71 -7.49 -9.56
N LEU A 31 -7.72 -6.74 -9.09
CA LEU A 31 -6.69 -7.23 -8.17
C LEU A 31 -7.26 -7.18 -6.75
N ARG A 32 -7.07 -8.28 -6.01
CA ARG A 32 -7.48 -8.39 -4.62
C ARG A 32 -6.23 -8.48 -3.74
N LEU A 33 -6.16 -7.60 -2.76
CA LEU A 33 -5.10 -7.57 -1.75
C LEU A 33 -5.74 -7.76 -0.38
N GLN A 34 -5.24 -8.70 0.41
CA GLN A 34 -5.66 -8.89 1.79
C GLN A 34 -4.43 -8.79 2.69
N TYR A 35 -4.28 -7.64 3.34
CA TYR A 35 -3.24 -7.43 4.34
C TYR A 35 -3.68 -7.95 5.71
N HIS A 36 -2.74 -8.58 6.41
CA HIS A 36 -2.84 -8.94 7.82
C HIS A 36 -1.65 -8.32 8.53
N VAL A 37 -1.93 -7.54 9.55
CA VAL A 37 -0.93 -6.81 10.33
C VAL A 37 -1.10 -7.13 11.80
N LYS A 38 0.04 -7.41 12.47
CA LYS A 38 0.12 -7.56 13.92
C LYS A 38 1.28 -6.73 14.46
N GLY A 39 0.99 -5.79 15.33
CA GLY A 39 1.98 -4.87 15.86
C GLY A 39 1.54 -4.18 17.14
N GLU A 40 2.49 -3.50 17.79
CA GLU A 40 2.28 -2.94 19.12
C GLU A 40 1.61 -1.57 19.16
N GLN A 41 1.27 -1.01 18.00
CA GLN A 41 0.69 0.33 17.90
C GLN A 41 -0.42 0.38 16.89
N LEU A 42 -1.42 1.21 17.17
CA LEU A 42 -2.52 1.46 16.28
C LEU A 42 -2.88 2.95 16.31
N ARG A 43 -2.82 3.60 15.16
CA ARG A 43 -3.19 5.01 14.96
C ARG A 43 -4.01 5.17 13.70
N ALA A 44 -5.08 5.97 13.76
CA ALA A 44 -5.89 6.37 12.63
C ALA A 44 -6.55 7.74 12.88
N VAL A 45 -5.90 8.80 12.47
CA VAL A 45 -6.41 10.18 12.61
C VAL A 45 -7.01 10.67 11.29
N THR A 46 -6.44 10.22 10.17
CA THR A 46 -6.91 10.61 8.84
C THR A 46 -8.13 9.81 8.44
N THR A 47 -9.27 10.48 8.24
CA THR A 47 -10.53 9.87 7.79
C THR A 47 -10.85 10.16 6.32
N GLU A 48 -10.24 11.19 5.73
CA GLU A 48 -10.53 11.61 4.37
C GLU A 48 -9.62 10.92 3.35
N ASP A 49 -10.20 10.58 2.20
CA ASP A 49 -9.40 10.11 1.06
C ASP A 49 -8.52 11.23 0.54
N GLN A 50 -7.37 10.86 -0.01
CA GLN A 50 -6.30 11.76 -0.45
C GLN A 50 -5.66 12.59 0.69
N GLY A 51 -5.96 12.25 1.95
CA GLY A 51 -5.30 12.79 3.13
C GLY A 51 -4.00 12.05 3.47
N PRO A 52 -3.25 12.49 4.49
CA PRO A 52 -1.94 11.93 4.86
C PRO A 52 -2.07 10.58 5.61
N VAL A 53 -2.60 9.55 4.94
CA VAL A 53 -2.86 8.22 5.51
C VAL A 53 -1.60 7.48 5.94
N TRP A 54 -0.44 7.79 5.35
CA TRP A 54 0.87 7.22 5.69
C TRP A 54 1.36 7.61 7.10
N GLU A 55 0.80 8.69 7.65
CA GLU A 55 1.07 9.10 9.03
C GLU A 55 0.45 8.17 10.06
N ASP A 56 -0.57 7.41 9.66
CA ASP A 56 -1.31 6.45 10.47
C ASP A 56 -0.73 5.02 10.33
N SER A 57 -1.37 4.05 11.01
CA SER A 57 -1.12 2.62 10.75
C SER A 57 -1.58 2.29 9.33
N CYS A 58 -0.65 2.24 8.38
CA CYS A 58 -0.90 2.22 6.95
C CYS A 58 -0.26 1.01 6.28
N VAL A 59 -0.93 0.46 5.28
CA VAL A 59 -0.39 -0.52 4.32
C VAL A 59 -0.47 0.06 2.92
N GLU A 60 0.51 -0.30 2.07
CA GLU A 60 0.59 0.30 0.75
C GLU A 60 0.92 -0.74 -0.32
N PHE A 61 0.42 -0.48 -1.51
CA PHE A 61 0.71 -1.23 -2.72
C PHE A 61 1.08 -0.27 -3.84
N PHE A 62 2.30 -0.37 -4.34
CA PHE A 62 2.72 0.41 -5.49
C PHE A 62 2.99 -0.54 -6.65
N CYS A 63 2.53 -0.18 -7.85
CA CYS A 63 2.66 -1.04 -9.01
C CYS A 63 2.91 -0.28 -10.31
N GLN A 64 3.63 -0.93 -11.20
CA GLN A 64 3.98 -0.44 -12.53
C GLN A 64 3.66 -1.51 -13.56
N VAL A 65 2.89 -1.15 -14.56
CA VAL A 65 2.68 -2.01 -15.73
C VAL A 65 3.98 -2.06 -16.53
N PRO A 66 4.50 -3.24 -16.88
CA PRO A 66 5.72 -3.36 -17.67
C PRO A 66 5.66 -2.56 -18.97
N GLY A 67 6.69 -1.77 -19.24
CA GLY A 67 6.76 -0.88 -20.41
C GLY A 67 6.16 0.50 -20.22
N GLU A 68 5.42 0.74 -19.14
CA GLU A 68 4.93 2.09 -18.81
C GLU A 68 5.98 2.89 -18.03
N ARG A 69 6.00 4.22 -18.26
CA ARG A 69 6.96 5.10 -17.60
C ARG A 69 6.64 5.36 -16.14
N GLY A 70 5.36 5.49 -15.82
CA GLY A 70 4.88 5.81 -14.48
C GLY A 70 4.43 4.58 -13.71
N TYR A 71 4.05 4.79 -12.46
CA TYR A 71 3.52 3.78 -11.56
C TYR A 71 2.33 4.32 -10.78
N MET A 72 1.59 3.42 -10.16
CA MET A 72 0.48 3.77 -9.27
C MET A 72 0.88 3.48 -7.84
N ASN A 73 0.38 4.31 -6.92
CA ASN A 73 0.41 4.06 -5.49
C ASN A 73 -1.02 3.96 -4.94
N PHE A 74 -1.21 3.02 -4.04
CA PHE A 74 -2.42 2.79 -3.27
C PHE A 74 -1.98 2.67 -1.81
N GLU A 75 -2.34 3.64 -0.98
CA GLU A 75 -1.96 3.72 0.43
C GLU A 75 -3.24 3.75 1.26
N CYS A 76 -3.41 2.81 2.18
CA CYS A 76 -4.64 2.65 2.94
C CYS A 76 -4.35 2.50 4.43
N ASN A 77 -4.90 3.38 5.27
CA ASN A 77 -4.77 3.23 6.71
C ASN A 77 -5.74 2.16 7.26
N CYS A 78 -5.58 1.78 8.51
CA CYS A 78 -6.31 0.67 9.13
C CYS A 78 -7.83 0.88 9.25
N ILE A 79 -8.34 2.09 8.98
CA ILE A 79 -9.77 2.43 8.94
C ILE A 79 -10.32 2.63 7.53
N GLY A 80 -9.49 2.49 6.48
CA GLY A 80 -9.92 2.55 5.08
C GLY A 80 -9.89 3.93 4.43
N ALA A 81 -9.34 4.97 5.08
CA ALA A 81 -8.96 6.18 4.37
C ALA A 81 -7.79 5.87 3.44
N MET A 82 -7.77 6.42 2.23
CA MET A 82 -6.87 5.97 1.20
C MET A 82 -6.35 7.11 0.31
N VAL A 83 -5.08 7.03 -0.05
CA VAL A 83 -4.48 7.78 -1.15
C VAL A 83 -4.35 6.87 -2.37
N GLY A 84 -4.66 7.41 -3.53
CA GLY A 84 -4.43 6.76 -4.80
C GLY A 84 -4.01 7.76 -5.86
N SER A 85 -2.97 7.44 -6.62
CA SER A 85 -2.54 8.25 -7.75
C SER A 85 -1.74 7.45 -8.77
N TRP A 86 -1.68 7.96 -9.99
CA TRP A 86 -0.63 7.66 -10.94
C TRP A 86 0.43 8.76 -10.86
N ARG A 87 1.70 8.40 -11.02
CA ARG A 87 2.80 9.36 -11.01
C ARG A 87 4.03 8.87 -11.76
N LEU A 88 4.85 9.82 -12.21
CA LEU A 88 6.13 9.51 -12.83
C LEU A 88 7.23 9.29 -11.78
N SER A 89 7.23 10.12 -10.74
CA SER A 89 8.11 9.98 -9.56
C SER A 89 7.36 10.44 -8.31
N ARG A 90 8.06 10.53 -7.18
CA ARG A 90 7.45 11.02 -5.92
C ARG A 90 6.79 12.40 -6.07
N ALA A 91 7.37 13.29 -6.89
CA ALA A 91 6.93 14.67 -7.02
C ALA A 91 6.55 15.09 -8.45
N GLU A 92 6.87 14.26 -9.45
CA GLU A 92 6.67 14.62 -10.86
C GLU A 92 5.44 13.95 -11.44
N GLU A 93 4.69 14.71 -12.22
CA GLU A 93 3.48 14.26 -12.92
C GLU A 93 2.51 13.49 -12.01
N VAL A 94 2.27 14.00 -10.82
CA VAL A 94 1.34 13.38 -9.87
C VAL A 94 -0.10 13.63 -10.33
N GLN A 95 -0.83 12.56 -10.61
CA GLN A 95 -2.23 12.56 -11.00
C GLN A 95 -3.03 11.80 -9.95
N PRO A 96 -3.59 12.49 -8.93
CA PRO A 96 -4.46 11.85 -7.94
C PRO A 96 -5.68 11.22 -8.62
N PHE A 97 -6.11 10.08 -8.12
CA PHE A 97 -7.39 9.50 -8.56
C PHE A 97 -8.54 10.41 -8.19
N THR A 98 -9.48 10.51 -9.09
CA THR A 98 -10.74 11.23 -8.88
C THR A 98 -11.59 10.57 -7.80
N ALA A 99 -12.60 11.27 -7.29
CA ALA A 99 -13.53 10.70 -6.31
C ALA A 99 -14.26 9.46 -6.87
N ASP A 100 -14.60 9.46 -8.17
CA ASP A 100 -15.23 8.33 -8.84
C ASP A 100 -14.28 7.12 -8.91
N GLU A 101 -13.02 7.32 -9.27
CA GLU A 101 -12.00 6.25 -9.30
C GLU A 101 -11.75 5.69 -7.90
N MET A 102 -11.62 6.56 -6.89
CA MET A 102 -11.48 6.15 -5.49
C MET A 102 -12.70 5.36 -4.99
N GLY A 103 -13.92 5.78 -5.40
CA GLY A 103 -15.18 5.11 -5.06
C GLY A 103 -15.33 3.70 -5.65
N ARG A 104 -14.59 3.38 -6.71
CA ARG A 104 -14.58 2.06 -7.36
C ARG A 104 -13.65 1.05 -6.64
N ILE A 105 -12.76 1.53 -5.77
CA ILE A 105 -11.87 0.67 -4.98
C ILE A 105 -12.64 0.22 -3.74
N GLU A 106 -13.06 -1.05 -3.71
CA GLU A 106 -13.70 -1.61 -2.54
C GLU A 106 -12.70 -1.81 -1.41
N ARG A 107 -13.08 -1.44 -0.19
CA ARG A 107 -12.23 -1.50 1.01
C ARG A 107 -12.99 -2.15 2.15
N LYS A 108 -12.38 -3.13 2.79
CA LYS A 108 -12.90 -3.75 4.00
C LYS A 108 -11.79 -3.80 5.04
N CYS A 109 -12.02 -3.14 6.16
CA CYS A 109 -11.06 -3.00 7.25
C CYS A 109 -11.62 -3.60 8.54
N THR A 110 -10.72 -3.97 9.46
CA THR A 110 -11.10 -4.44 10.80
C THR A 110 -11.80 -3.34 11.59
N TYR A 111 -11.34 -2.11 11.47
CA TYR A 111 -11.90 -0.97 12.20
C TYR A 111 -12.81 -0.15 11.29
N PRO A 112 -13.89 0.44 11.86
CA PRO A 112 -14.75 1.36 11.13
C PRO A 112 -13.99 2.64 10.78
N ARG A 113 -14.48 3.38 9.79
CA ARG A 113 -13.87 4.64 9.33
C ARG A 113 -14.17 5.80 10.30
N GLU A 114 -13.63 5.67 11.50
CA GLU A 114 -13.74 6.62 12.59
C GLU A 114 -12.35 6.92 13.15
N ALA A 115 -12.01 8.22 13.29
CA ALA A 115 -10.70 8.62 13.79
C ALA A 115 -10.49 8.21 15.26
N PHE A 116 -9.28 7.82 15.57
CA PHE A 116 -8.82 7.63 16.94
C PHE A 116 -7.33 7.97 17.06
N GLU A 117 -6.97 8.51 18.23
CA GLU A 117 -5.58 8.77 18.58
C GLU A 117 -4.82 7.45 18.79
N GLU A 118 -3.48 7.55 18.76
CA GLU A 118 -2.61 6.40 18.93
C GLU A 118 -2.91 5.61 20.21
N LYS A 119 -2.99 4.31 20.05
CA LYS A 119 -3.19 3.35 21.14
C LYS A 119 -1.96 2.45 21.23
N ASP A 120 -1.41 2.31 22.44
CA ASP A 120 -0.37 1.34 22.76
C ASP A 120 -1.02 -0.03 23.07
N GLY A 121 -0.37 -1.11 22.67
CA GLY A 121 -0.81 -2.49 22.90
C GLY A 121 -0.66 -3.33 21.64
N LEU A 122 -0.82 -4.64 21.78
CA LEU A 122 -0.76 -5.56 20.66
C LEU A 122 -2.10 -5.57 19.91
N TYR A 123 -2.06 -5.21 18.64
CA TYR A 123 -3.23 -5.15 17.77
C TYR A 123 -3.04 -6.06 16.55
N GLU A 124 -4.10 -6.76 16.18
CA GLU A 124 -4.20 -7.46 14.90
C GLU A 124 -5.30 -6.80 14.07
N TRP A 125 -5.00 -6.50 12.81
CA TRP A 125 -5.95 -5.86 11.91
C TRP A 125 -5.72 -6.25 10.45
N THR A 126 -6.74 -6.04 9.67
CA THR A 126 -6.75 -6.38 8.24
C THR A 126 -7.22 -5.20 7.40
N VAL A 127 -6.69 -5.11 6.21
CA VAL A 127 -7.21 -4.27 5.12
C VAL A 127 -7.34 -5.15 3.89
N ALA A 128 -8.55 -5.25 3.37
CA ALA A 128 -8.83 -5.88 2.09
C ALA A 128 -9.16 -4.81 1.05
N LEU A 129 -8.46 -4.86 -0.07
CA LEU A 129 -8.68 -3.98 -1.21
C LEU A 129 -9.10 -4.81 -2.43
N ARG A 130 -10.12 -4.34 -3.15
CA ARG A 130 -10.43 -4.80 -4.50
C ARG A 130 -10.24 -3.64 -5.46
N ILE A 131 -9.18 -3.70 -6.24
CA ILE A 131 -8.76 -2.62 -7.15
C ILE A 131 -9.10 -3.03 -8.57
N PRO A 132 -10.01 -2.33 -9.28
CA PRO A 132 -10.32 -2.62 -10.67
C PRO A 132 -9.08 -2.61 -11.55
N LEU A 133 -8.90 -3.63 -12.39
CA LEU A 133 -7.72 -3.73 -13.25
C LEU A 133 -7.65 -2.61 -14.29
N ASP A 134 -8.78 -2.09 -14.73
CA ASP A 134 -8.79 -0.95 -15.64
C ASP A 134 -8.22 0.34 -15.04
N LEU A 135 -8.26 0.51 -13.70
CA LEU A 135 -7.51 1.58 -13.02
C LEU A 135 -6.00 1.34 -13.12
N ILE A 136 -5.55 0.10 -12.82
CA ILE A 136 -4.13 -0.27 -12.88
C ILE A 136 -3.59 -0.15 -14.30
N PHE A 137 -4.35 -0.62 -15.29
CA PHE A 137 -3.95 -0.63 -16.71
C PHE A 137 -4.40 0.62 -17.48
N ARG A 138 -4.95 1.64 -16.76
CA ARG A 138 -5.36 2.94 -17.33
C ARG A 138 -6.29 2.77 -18.54
N GLY A 139 -7.34 1.99 -18.38
CA GLY A 139 -8.34 1.71 -19.40
C GLY A 139 -7.90 0.72 -20.48
N LYS A 140 -6.66 0.21 -20.44
CA LYS A 140 -6.21 -0.87 -21.32
C LYS A 140 -6.66 -2.21 -20.75
N ALA A 141 -7.14 -3.13 -21.59
CA ALA A 141 -7.44 -4.49 -21.15
C ALA A 141 -6.16 -5.31 -21.00
N PRO A 142 -5.88 -5.89 -19.83
CA PRO A 142 -4.74 -6.79 -19.67
C PRO A 142 -4.96 -8.09 -20.46
N VAL A 143 -3.86 -8.67 -20.93
CA VAL A 143 -3.86 -10.01 -21.57
C VAL A 143 -3.17 -10.97 -20.59
N PHE A 144 -3.90 -11.96 -20.14
CA PHE A 144 -3.40 -12.91 -19.13
C PHE A 144 -2.62 -14.09 -19.76
N PRO A 145 -1.57 -14.63 -19.10
CA PRO A 145 -1.03 -14.13 -17.84
C PRO A 145 -0.33 -12.79 -18.01
N GLN A 146 -0.53 -11.88 -17.05
CA GLN A 146 0.00 -10.53 -17.08
C GLN A 146 1.01 -10.32 -15.95
N LYS A 147 2.19 -9.86 -16.27
CA LYS A 147 3.18 -9.45 -15.27
C LYS A 147 2.90 -8.04 -14.77
N LEU A 148 3.13 -7.83 -13.48
CA LEU A 148 3.04 -6.54 -12.85
C LEU A 148 4.26 -6.34 -11.96
N ARG A 149 5.00 -5.26 -12.15
CA ARG A 149 6.06 -4.87 -11.22
C ARG A 149 5.44 -4.17 -10.03
N CYS A 150 5.81 -4.53 -8.82
CA CYS A 150 5.21 -3.95 -7.63
C CYS A 150 6.07 -4.09 -6.39
N ASN A 151 5.67 -3.37 -5.35
CA ASN A 151 6.12 -3.63 -3.99
C ASN A 151 4.94 -3.44 -3.01
N PHE A 152 5.03 -4.10 -1.87
CA PHE A 152 4.09 -3.99 -0.77
C PHE A 152 4.80 -3.37 0.41
N TYR A 153 4.10 -2.48 1.14
CA TYR A 153 4.71 -1.72 2.21
C TYR A 153 3.84 -1.67 3.45
N LYS A 154 4.49 -1.35 4.56
CA LYS A 154 3.89 -1.02 5.83
C LYS A 154 4.61 0.19 6.40
N CYS A 155 3.87 1.23 6.73
CA CYS A 155 4.40 2.40 7.41
C CYS A 155 3.51 2.87 8.56
N ALA A 156 4.04 3.80 9.36
CA ALA A 156 3.33 4.49 10.42
C ALA A 156 4.16 5.70 10.86
N ASP A 157 4.22 6.73 10.02
CA ASP A 157 5.19 7.82 10.15
C ASP A 157 5.04 8.65 11.43
N LYS A 158 3.81 8.84 11.94
CA LYS A 158 3.53 9.65 13.13
C LYS A 158 3.10 8.85 14.35
N THR A 159 3.46 7.58 14.40
CA THR A 159 3.33 6.81 15.66
C THR A 159 4.54 7.07 16.55
N LYS A 160 4.45 6.72 17.82
CA LYS A 160 5.58 6.78 18.79
C LYS A 160 6.79 5.94 18.36
N ARG A 161 6.55 4.92 17.54
CA ARG A 161 7.57 4.04 16.96
C ARG A 161 7.40 3.97 15.44
N PRO A 162 7.84 5.00 14.71
CA PRO A 162 7.77 5.01 13.25
C PRO A 162 8.47 3.80 12.66
N HIS A 163 7.91 3.25 11.59
CA HIS A 163 8.50 2.10 10.92
C HIS A 163 8.17 2.08 9.44
N PHE A 164 9.07 1.47 8.66
CA PHE A 164 9.02 1.44 7.21
C PHE A 164 9.46 0.06 6.72
N LEU A 165 8.51 -0.80 6.37
CA LEU A 165 8.78 -2.13 5.88
C LEU A 165 8.40 -2.26 4.42
N SER A 166 9.09 -3.14 3.70
CA SER A 166 8.75 -3.51 2.33
C SER A 166 8.81 -5.02 2.11
N TRP A 167 8.18 -5.50 1.05
CA TRP A 167 8.36 -6.88 0.56
C TRP A 167 9.71 -7.03 -0.14
N GLN A 168 10.00 -6.17 -1.11
CA GLN A 168 11.31 -6.11 -1.77
C GLN A 168 12.20 -5.10 -1.07
N LYS A 169 13.45 -5.47 -0.86
CA LYS A 169 14.44 -4.61 -0.23
C LYS A 169 14.62 -3.30 -0.98
N ILE A 170 14.76 -2.22 -0.23
CA ILE A 170 15.09 -0.88 -0.73
C ILE A 170 16.49 -0.52 -0.26
N ASP A 171 17.37 -0.18 -1.19
CA ASP A 171 18.75 0.22 -0.90
C ASP A 171 18.94 1.73 -1.12
N LEU A 172 18.31 2.50 -0.25
CA LEU A 172 18.39 3.96 -0.22
C LEU A 172 18.80 4.44 1.19
N PRO A 173 19.48 5.59 1.33
CA PRO A 173 19.97 6.08 2.61
C PRO A 173 18.86 6.58 3.55
N GLN A 174 17.67 6.87 3.05
CA GLN A 174 16.52 7.38 3.81
C GLN A 174 15.20 6.74 3.34
N PRO A 175 14.18 6.64 4.21
CA PRO A 175 12.89 6.06 3.84
C PRO A 175 12.26 6.74 2.62
N ASN A 176 12.06 5.93 1.60
CA ASN A 176 11.34 6.32 0.40
C ASN A 176 10.76 5.08 -0.28
N PHE A 177 9.44 5.02 -0.42
CA PHE A 177 8.75 3.95 -1.14
C PHE A 177 8.52 4.26 -2.62
N HIS A 178 8.66 5.53 -3.00
CA HIS A 178 8.50 5.99 -4.38
C HIS A 178 9.75 5.70 -5.25
N CYS A 179 10.14 4.43 -5.30
CA CYS A 179 11.37 3.94 -5.93
C CYS A 179 11.09 2.68 -6.78
N PRO A 180 10.46 2.85 -7.96
CA PRO A 180 10.06 1.72 -8.80
C PRO A 180 11.23 0.84 -9.27
N GLU A 181 12.47 1.32 -9.18
CA GLU A 181 13.68 0.52 -9.44
C GLU A 181 13.82 -0.69 -8.51
N PHE A 182 13.23 -0.63 -7.29
CA PHE A 182 13.23 -1.73 -6.33
C PHE A 182 11.94 -2.56 -6.34
N PHE A 183 11.08 -2.40 -7.33
CA PHE A 183 9.89 -3.25 -7.44
C PHE A 183 10.28 -4.67 -7.86
N GLY A 184 9.67 -5.65 -7.20
CA GLY A 184 9.67 -7.02 -7.65
C GLY A 184 8.64 -7.25 -8.74
N GLU A 185 8.42 -8.52 -9.09
CA GLU A 185 7.46 -8.92 -10.13
C GLU A 185 6.47 -9.95 -9.57
N ILE A 186 5.21 -9.77 -9.88
CA ILE A 186 4.15 -10.77 -9.66
C ILE A 186 3.49 -11.10 -11.00
N GLU A 187 2.89 -12.29 -11.08
CA GLU A 187 2.15 -12.71 -12.25
C GLU A 187 0.65 -12.82 -11.89
N LEU A 188 -0.16 -12.16 -12.69
CA LEU A 188 -1.61 -12.26 -12.65
C LEU A 188 -2.05 -13.31 -13.66
N GLY A 189 -2.61 -14.40 -13.18
CA GLY A 189 -3.08 -15.53 -13.99
C GLY A 189 -4.59 -15.64 -14.03
#